data_40a6f08cc2093cac4d3093122864cd09
#
_entry.id   40a6f08cc2093cac4d3093122864cd09
#
_cell.length_a   1.000
_cell.length_b   1.000
_cell.length_c   1.000
_cell.angle_alpha   90.00
_cell.angle_beta   90.00
_cell.angle_gamma   90.00
#
_symmetry.space_group_name_H-M   'P 1'
#
loop_
_entity.id
_entity.type
_entity.pdbx_description
1 polymer ?
#
loop_
_entity_poly.entity_id
_entity_poly.type
_entity_poly.pdbx_seq_one_letter_code
_entity_poly.pdbx_strand_id
1 'polypeptide(L)'
;MTSETNERYIGDQVRSRANVILTRRDDLRVVRTKEQTGLDMHVYVDREDKPMRLVFGVLLRGVPSPTTAVQANKILGPTMGFFQGLRKFTYPVCLFFFTVREEQAFFTWLAEQVVNGDGPKLVHQTQANCVELTDALLADVVDRVVAWYDAVALVLIA
;
A
#
# COMPACT_ATOMS: atom_id res chain seq x y z
N MET A 1 -27.25 13.58 -5.71
CA MET A 1 -25.82 13.49 -6.01
C MET A 1 -25.60 12.40 -7.06
N THR A 2 -24.88 12.70 -8.12
CA THR A 2 -24.54 11.68 -9.12
C THR A 2 -23.50 10.72 -8.59
N SER A 3 -23.41 9.52 -9.16
CA SER A 3 -22.40 8.54 -8.74
C SER A 3 -20.97 9.07 -8.90
N GLU A 4 -20.69 9.85 -9.95
CA GLU A 4 -19.40 10.50 -10.17
C GLU A 4 -19.00 11.45 -9.04
N THR A 5 -19.97 12.24 -8.54
CA THR A 5 -19.73 13.16 -7.42
C THR A 5 -19.41 12.38 -6.14
N ASN A 6 -20.11 11.26 -5.89
CA ASN A 6 -19.83 10.39 -4.75
C ASN A 6 -18.45 9.75 -4.85
N GLU A 7 -18.08 9.23 -6.02
CA GLU A 7 -16.77 8.62 -6.24
C GLU A 7 -15.64 9.62 -6.03
N ARG A 8 -15.79 10.86 -6.53
CA ARG A 8 -14.82 11.93 -6.34
C ARG A 8 -14.66 12.29 -4.86
N TYR A 9 -15.78 12.42 -4.15
CA TYR A 9 -15.78 12.74 -2.72
C TYR A 9 -15.07 11.65 -1.92
N ILE A 10 -15.38 10.38 -2.19
CA ILE A 10 -14.73 9.24 -1.54
C ILE A 10 -13.24 9.25 -1.83
N GLY A 11 -12.84 9.46 -3.09
CA GLY A 11 -11.45 9.52 -3.48
C GLY A 11 -10.66 10.60 -2.76
N ASP A 12 -11.23 11.79 -2.59
CA ASP A 12 -10.60 12.90 -1.88
C ASP A 12 -10.44 12.59 -0.39
N GLN A 13 -11.46 12.03 0.24
CA GLN A 13 -11.43 11.64 1.65
C GLN A 13 -10.37 10.57 1.91
N VAL A 14 -10.30 9.57 1.05
CA VAL A 14 -9.36 8.46 1.17
C VAL A 14 -7.93 8.97 1.04
N ARG A 15 -7.65 9.83 0.06
CA ARG A 15 -6.32 10.44 -0.12
C ARG A 15 -5.89 11.26 1.09
N SER A 16 -6.80 12.09 1.60
CA SER A 16 -6.52 12.91 2.78
C SER A 16 -6.19 12.06 3.99
N ARG A 17 -6.96 11.01 4.24
CA ARG A 17 -6.74 10.12 5.38
C ARG A 17 -5.43 9.35 5.24
N ALA A 18 -5.12 8.86 4.04
CA ALA A 18 -3.86 8.16 3.79
C ALA A 18 -2.66 9.08 4.04
N ASN A 19 -2.73 10.33 3.58
CA ASN A 19 -1.69 11.32 3.85
C ASN A 19 -1.48 11.55 5.35
N VAL A 20 -2.56 11.70 6.11
CA VAL A 20 -2.48 11.90 7.56
C VAL A 20 -1.81 10.72 8.24
N ILE A 21 -2.22 9.49 7.89
CA ILE A 21 -1.67 8.27 8.48
C ILE A 21 -0.18 8.14 8.18
N LEU A 22 0.21 8.32 6.93
CA LEU A 22 1.59 8.16 6.50
C LEU A 22 2.50 9.27 7.03
N THR A 23 2.03 10.51 7.03
CA THR A 23 2.85 11.65 7.44
C THR A 23 2.92 11.86 8.95
N ARG A 24 2.23 11.04 9.75
CA ARG A 24 2.51 10.97 11.20
C ARG A 24 3.93 10.49 11.47
N ARG A 25 4.51 9.74 10.54
CA ARG A 25 5.91 9.33 10.63
C ARG A 25 6.78 10.34 9.90
N ASP A 26 7.81 10.81 10.58
CA ASP A 26 8.76 11.79 10.02
C ASP A 26 9.76 11.16 9.05
N ASP A 27 9.84 9.81 9.01
CA ASP A 27 10.71 9.08 8.09
C ASP A 27 10.04 8.74 6.75
N LEU A 28 8.77 9.11 6.55
CA LEU A 28 8.04 8.83 5.32
C LEU A 28 7.77 10.11 4.54
N ARG A 29 7.98 10.03 3.23
CA ARG A 29 7.65 11.10 2.30
C ARG A 29 6.72 10.56 1.23
N VAL A 30 5.56 11.20 1.08
CA VAL A 30 4.50 10.76 0.16
C VAL A 30 4.57 11.59 -1.11
N VAL A 31 4.57 10.90 -2.26
CA VAL A 31 4.54 11.54 -3.57
C VAL A 31 3.37 10.96 -4.36
N ARG A 32 2.55 11.84 -4.93
CA ARG A 32 1.47 11.41 -5.83
C ARG A 32 2.06 10.81 -7.10
N THR A 33 1.53 9.66 -7.51
CA THR A 33 1.92 9.07 -8.78
C THR A 33 1.17 9.75 -9.94
N LYS A 34 1.75 9.66 -11.13
CA LYS A 34 1.05 10.02 -12.36
C LYS A 34 0.02 8.94 -12.68
N GLU A 35 -1.08 9.32 -13.31
CA GLU A 35 -2.23 8.45 -13.59
C GLU A 35 -1.88 7.15 -14.34
N GLN A 36 -0.78 7.12 -15.04
CA GLN A 36 -0.39 5.99 -15.90
C GLN A 36 0.18 4.79 -15.14
N THR A 37 0.48 4.92 -13.83
CA THR A 37 1.11 3.84 -13.07
C THR A 37 0.11 2.84 -12.48
N GLY A 38 -1.16 3.22 -12.40
CA GLY A 38 -2.19 2.43 -11.73
C GLY A 38 -2.14 2.52 -10.20
N LEU A 39 -1.14 3.18 -9.64
CA LEU A 39 -0.99 3.42 -8.20
C LEU A 39 -1.40 4.85 -7.86
N ASP A 40 -1.78 5.06 -6.61
CA ASP A 40 -2.18 6.39 -6.14
C ASP A 40 -1.03 7.17 -5.52
N MET A 41 -0.12 6.49 -4.84
CA MET A 41 0.99 7.12 -4.14
C MET A 41 2.25 6.26 -4.22
N HIS A 42 3.40 6.93 -4.22
CA HIS A 42 4.68 6.34 -3.84
C HIS A 42 5.10 6.88 -2.49
N VAL A 43 5.53 5.99 -1.61
CA VAL A 43 6.00 6.36 -0.27
C VAL A 43 7.48 6.04 -0.20
N TYR A 44 8.27 7.08 0.05
CA TYR A 44 9.71 6.96 0.20
C TYR A 44 10.06 6.89 1.69
N VAL A 45 10.91 5.94 2.05
CA VAL A 45 11.43 5.83 3.41
C VAL A 45 12.78 6.55 3.45
N ASP A 46 12.87 7.59 4.25
CA ASP A 46 14.10 8.35 4.43
C ASP A 46 15.01 7.66 5.44
N ARG A 47 16.23 7.36 5.02
CA ARG A 47 17.28 6.79 5.89
C ARG A 47 18.50 7.66 5.79
N GLU A 48 18.98 8.15 6.95
CA GLU A 48 20.14 9.03 7.04
C GLU A 48 21.44 8.35 6.63
N ASP A 49 21.54 7.02 6.82
CA ASP A 49 22.77 6.26 6.66
C ASP A 49 22.95 5.65 5.26
N LYS A 50 21.97 5.77 4.35
CA LYS A 50 22.05 5.18 3.01
C LYS A 50 21.47 6.09 1.94
N PRO A 51 22.20 6.28 0.81
CA PRO A 51 21.72 7.13 -0.28
C PRO A 51 20.65 6.48 -1.16
N MET A 52 20.31 5.20 -0.94
CA MET A 52 19.31 4.51 -1.74
C MET A 52 17.89 4.98 -1.39
N ARG A 53 17.09 5.24 -2.42
CA ARG A 53 15.68 5.53 -2.24
C ARG A 53 14.93 4.23 -2.00
N LEU A 54 14.40 4.08 -0.81
CA LEU A 54 13.53 2.97 -0.46
C LEU A 54 12.09 3.39 -0.73
N VAL A 55 11.41 2.69 -1.62
CA VAL A 55 10.06 3.07 -2.05
C VAL A 55 9.11 1.89 -1.96
N PHE A 56 7.88 2.16 -1.58
CA PHE A 56 6.77 1.23 -1.78
C PHE A 56 5.58 1.96 -2.38
N GLY A 57 4.79 1.25 -3.17
CA GLY A 57 3.61 1.80 -3.80
C GLY A 57 2.37 1.59 -2.94
N VAL A 58 1.42 2.51 -3.02
CA VAL A 58 0.14 2.43 -2.31
C VAL A 58 -1.00 2.66 -3.29
N LEU A 59 -1.94 1.73 -3.28
CA LEU A 59 -3.22 1.86 -3.95
C LEU A 59 -4.26 2.21 -2.90
N LEU A 60 -5.14 3.13 -3.22
CA LEU A 60 -6.20 3.59 -2.32
C LEU A 60 -7.56 3.16 -2.85
N ARG A 61 -8.40 2.64 -1.95
CA ARG A 61 -9.79 2.30 -2.25
C ARG A 61 -10.65 2.70 -1.06
N GLY A 62 -11.92 2.99 -1.31
CA GLY A 62 -12.83 3.39 -0.26
C GLY A 62 -14.28 3.09 -0.62
N VAL A 63 -15.10 2.97 0.43
CA VAL A 63 -16.56 2.84 0.34
C VAL A 63 -17.21 3.80 1.32
N PRO A 64 -18.47 4.20 1.06
CA PRO A 64 -19.14 5.16 1.95
C PRO A 64 -19.51 4.56 3.31
N SER A 65 -19.90 3.29 3.35
CA SER A 65 -20.50 2.67 4.55
C SER A 65 -19.52 1.81 5.30
N PRO A 66 -19.66 1.64 6.63
CA PRO A 66 -18.83 0.74 7.41
C PRO A 66 -18.85 -0.68 6.87
N THR A 67 -17.73 -1.39 7.04
CA THR A 67 -17.59 -2.76 6.57
C THR A 67 -16.69 -3.56 7.51
N THR A 68 -16.75 -4.88 7.42
CA THR A 68 -15.84 -5.79 8.11
C THR A 68 -14.65 -6.11 7.22
N ALA A 69 -13.57 -6.66 7.80
CA ALA A 69 -12.41 -7.10 7.04
C ALA A 69 -12.80 -8.16 5.99
N VAL A 70 -13.71 -9.08 6.34
CA VAL A 70 -14.19 -10.12 5.42
C VAL A 70 -14.94 -9.49 4.23
N GLN A 71 -15.79 -8.51 4.49
CA GLN A 71 -16.51 -7.79 3.42
C GLN A 71 -15.54 -6.99 2.55
N ALA A 72 -14.54 -6.34 3.15
CA ALA A 72 -13.51 -5.61 2.42
C ALA A 72 -12.77 -6.54 1.46
N ASN A 73 -12.42 -7.76 1.89
CA ASN A 73 -11.79 -8.75 1.02
C ASN A 73 -12.64 -9.08 -0.20
N LYS A 74 -13.95 -9.22 -0.03
CA LYS A 74 -14.88 -9.47 -1.14
C LYS A 74 -14.98 -8.29 -2.10
N ILE A 75 -15.07 -7.07 -1.56
CA ILE A 75 -15.13 -5.84 -2.35
C ILE A 75 -13.88 -5.69 -3.21
N LEU A 76 -12.72 -6.06 -2.66
CA LEU A 76 -11.42 -5.93 -3.34
C LEU A 76 -11.13 -7.07 -4.32
N GLY A 77 -11.96 -8.12 -4.40
CA GLY A 77 -11.75 -9.24 -5.31
C GLY A 77 -11.46 -8.82 -6.75
N PRO A 78 -12.32 -7.99 -7.40
CA PRO A 78 -12.07 -7.52 -8.76
C PRO A 78 -10.80 -6.69 -8.89
N THR A 79 -10.46 -5.88 -7.89
CA THR A 79 -9.23 -5.09 -7.86
C THR A 79 -8.00 -6.01 -7.86
N MET A 80 -8.02 -7.04 -7.02
CA MET A 80 -6.92 -8.02 -6.95
C MET A 80 -6.73 -8.73 -8.29
N GLY A 81 -7.83 -9.12 -8.95
CA GLY A 81 -7.78 -9.74 -10.27
C GLY A 81 -7.15 -8.83 -11.32
N PHE A 82 -7.48 -7.55 -11.30
CA PHE A 82 -6.91 -6.54 -12.21
C PHE A 82 -5.39 -6.43 -12.01
N PHE A 83 -4.94 -6.29 -10.76
CA PHE A 83 -3.51 -6.16 -10.48
C PHE A 83 -2.73 -7.46 -10.71
N GLN A 84 -3.36 -8.60 -10.53
CA GLN A 84 -2.76 -9.89 -10.87
C GLN A 84 -2.35 -9.96 -12.35
N GLY A 85 -3.15 -9.37 -13.25
CA GLY A 85 -2.85 -9.30 -14.67
C GLY A 85 -1.70 -8.36 -15.02
N LEU A 86 -1.40 -7.39 -14.18
CA LEU A 86 -0.36 -6.40 -14.46
C LEU A 86 1.06 -6.88 -14.14
N ARG A 87 1.28 -7.66 -13.11
CA ARG A 87 2.55 -8.31 -12.67
C ARG A 87 3.84 -7.56 -13.00
N LYS A 88 3.81 -6.21 -12.94
CA LYS A 88 4.95 -5.39 -13.36
C LYS A 88 5.66 -4.71 -12.18
N PHE A 89 5.24 -5.00 -10.96
CA PHE A 89 5.84 -4.37 -9.81
C PHE A 89 7.18 -5.00 -9.50
N THR A 90 8.20 -4.16 -9.40
CA THR A 90 9.56 -4.54 -9.05
C THR A 90 9.92 -4.07 -7.64
N TYR A 91 8.96 -3.54 -6.92
CA TYR A 91 9.07 -3.03 -5.55
C TYR A 91 7.79 -3.36 -4.77
N PRO A 92 7.83 -3.32 -3.43
CA PRO A 92 6.64 -3.64 -2.63
C PRO A 92 5.46 -2.70 -2.92
N VAL A 93 4.27 -3.26 -2.97
CA VAL A 93 3.03 -2.50 -3.19
C VAL A 93 1.95 -3.01 -2.24
N CYS A 94 1.27 -2.09 -1.59
CA CYS A 94 0.15 -2.40 -0.70
C CYS A 94 -1.08 -1.60 -1.09
N LEU A 95 -2.20 -1.97 -0.47
CA LEU A 95 -3.48 -1.31 -0.66
C LEU A 95 -4.04 -0.87 0.69
N PHE A 96 -4.46 0.38 0.77
CA PHE A 96 -5.22 0.91 1.91
C PHE A 96 -6.69 1.00 1.51
N PHE A 97 -7.55 0.43 2.33
CA PHE A 97 -9.00 0.44 2.11
C PHE A 97 -9.66 1.18 3.26
N PHE A 98 -10.48 2.19 2.92
CA PHE A 98 -11.11 3.06 3.91
C PHE A 98 -12.62 3.01 3.80
N THR A 99 -13.29 3.19 4.92
CA THR A 99 -14.71 3.55 4.94
C THR A 99 -14.80 5.03 5.30
N VAL A 100 -15.63 5.79 4.57
CA VAL A 100 -15.79 7.23 4.84
C VAL A 100 -16.57 7.44 6.13
N ARG A 101 -17.63 6.64 6.34
CA ARG A 101 -18.34 6.63 7.62
C ARG A 101 -17.61 5.76 8.61
N GLU A 102 -17.59 6.20 9.88
CA GLU A 102 -16.92 5.54 11.01
C GLU A 102 -15.39 5.40 10.87
N GLU A 103 -14.82 6.02 9.83
CA GLU A 103 -13.37 6.18 9.65
C GLU A 103 -12.55 4.89 9.87
N GLN A 104 -13.05 3.76 9.37
CA GLN A 104 -12.31 2.50 9.40
C GLN A 104 -11.20 2.51 8.34
N ALA A 105 -10.09 1.84 8.63
CA ALA A 105 -9.00 1.69 7.69
C ALA A 105 -8.46 0.26 7.75
N PHE A 106 -8.26 -0.33 6.58
CA PHE A 106 -7.74 -1.69 6.41
C PHE A 106 -6.53 -1.69 5.48
N PHE A 107 -5.71 -2.69 5.62
CA PHE A 107 -4.48 -2.88 4.85
C PHE A 107 -4.43 -4.28 4.27
N THR A 108 -3.98 -4.40 3.01
CA THR A 108 -3.63 -5.69 2.41
C THR A 108 -2.44 -5.51 1.46
N TRP A 109 -1.63 -6.55 1.28
CA TRP A 109 -0.55 -6.52 0.32
C TRP A 109 -1.06 -6.82 -1.09
N LEU A 110 -0.43 -6.19 -2.09
CA LEU A 110 -0.57 -6.53 -3.51
C LEU A 110 0.69 -7.23 -4.01
N ALA A 111 1.85 -6.62 -3.83
CA ALA A 111 3.15 -7.23 -4.05
C ALA A 111 3.89 -7.23 -2.72
N GLU A 112 3.89 -8.37 -2.05
CA GLU A 112 4.43 -8.50 -0.70
C GLU A 112 5.90 -8.84 -0.74
N GLN A 113 6.70 -8.05 -0.04
CA GLN A 113 8.11 -8.32 0.11
C GLN A 113 8.32 -9.50 1.06
N VAL A 114 9.15 -10.44 0.63
CA VAL A 114 9.53 -11.62 1.42
C VAL A 114 11.03 -11.78 1.33
N VAL A 115 11.67 -12.04 2.47
CA VAL A 115 13.07 -12.40 2.56
C VAL A 115 13.16 -13.79 3.18
N ASN A 116 13.68 -14.74 2.42
CA ASN A 116 13.83 -16.13 2.90
C ASN A 116 15.20 -16.69 2.47
N GLY A 117 15.42 -17.99 2.64
CA GLY A 117 16.67 -18.64 2.29
C GLY A 117 17.10 -18.50 0.83
N ASP A 118 16.16 -18.25 -0.08
CA ASP A 118 16.41 -18.02 -1.50
C ASP A 118 16.67 -16.54 -1.83
N GLY A 119 16.63 -15.67 -0.82
CA GLY A 119 16.85 -14.22 -0.98
C GLY A 119 15.55 -13.41 -1.02
N PRO A 120 15.66 -12.13 -1.40
CA PRO A 120 14.50 -11.24 -1.46
C PRO A 120 13.62 -11.56 -2.67
N LYS A 121 12.29 -11.55 -2.45
CA LYS A 121 11.27 -11.80 -3.47
C LYS A 121 10.12 -10.85 -3.29
N LEU A 122 9.32 -10.73 -4.37
CA LEU A 122 8.00 -10.11 -4.31
C LEU A 122 6.96 -11.18 -4.64
N VAL A 123 6.02 -11.38 -3.72
CA VAL A 123 4.92 -12.32 -3.89
C VAL A 123 3.67 -11.52 -4.29
N HIS A 124 3.20 -11.73 -5.51
CA HIS A 124 1.99 -11.06 -6.00
C HIS A 124 0.77 -11.79 -5.45
N GLN A 125 0.02 -11.10 -4.60
CA GLN A 125 -1.14 -11.68 -3.93
C GLN A 125 -2.31 -11.82 -4.90
N THR A 126 -2.97 -12.97 -4.85
CA THR A 126 -4.14 -13.26 -5.69
C THR A 126 -5.44 -12.94 -4.98
N GLN A 127 -5.40 -12.84 -3.65
CA GLN A 127 -6.55 -12.57 -2.81
C GLN A 127 -6.22 -11.49 -1.79
N ALA A 128 -7.23 -10.67 -1.47
CA ALA A 128 -7.10 -9.69 -0.41
C ALA A 128 -7.17 -10.38 0.96
N ASN A 129 -6.29 -9.96 1.88
CA ASN A 129 -6.27 -10.38 3.27
C ASN A 129 -6.23 -9.14 4.14
N CYS A 130 -7.35 -8.43 4.24
CA CYS A 130 -7.43 -7.17 4.94
C CYS A 130 -7.27 -7.35 6.45
N VAL A 131 -6.39 -6.56 7.02
CA VAL A 131 -6.22 -6.38 8.47
C VAL A 131 -6.39 -4.91 8.80
N GLU A 132 -6.68 -4.60 10.06
CA GLU A 132 -6.83 -3.21 10.47
C GLU A 132 -5.52 -2.44 10.27
N LEU A 133 -5.61 -1.25 9.66
CA LEU A 133 -4.47 -0.37 9.47
C LEU A 133 -4.27 0.47 10.74
N THR A 134 -3.24 0.13 11.49
CA THR A 134 -2.85 0.81 12.73
C THR A 134 -1.46 1.40 12.58
N ASP A 135 -1.08 2.29 13.50
CA ASP A 135 0.28 2.82 13.54
C ASP A 135 1.32 1.71 13.76
N ALA A 136 0.98 0.71 14.57
CA ALA A 136 1.84 -0.45 14.80
C ALA A 136 2.02 -1.29 13.52
N LEU A 137 0.94 -1.51 12.78
CA LEU A 137 1.02 -2.21 11.50
C LEU A 137 1.88 -1.43 10.51
N LEU A 138 1.71 -0.14 10.42
CA LEU A 138 2.50 0.70 9.51
C LEU A 138 3.99 0.65 9.86
N ALA A 139 4.33 0.66 11.16
CA ALA A 139 5.71 0.50 11.60
C ALA A 139 6.30 -0.83 11.12
N ASP A 140 5.55 -1.92 11.26
CA ASP A 140 5.96 -3.24 10.76
C ASP A 140 6.14 -3.24 9.24
N VAL A 141 5.23 -2.62 8.51
CA VAL A 141 5.31 -2.50 7.04
C VAL A 141 6.61 -1.79 6.64
N VAL A 142 6.92 -0.66 7.27
CA VAL A 142 8.13 0.11 6.98
C VAL A 142 9.38 -0.73 7.29
N ASP A 143 9.42 -1.40 8.43
CA ASP A 143 10.55 -2.25 8.81
C ASP A 143 10.78 -3.38 7.82
N ARG A 144 9.70 -4.02 7.35
CA ARG A 144 9.78 -5.10 6.36
C ARG A 144 10.24 -4.60 5.00
N VAL A 145 9.78 -3.43 4.58
CA VAL A 145 10.23 -2.80 3.33
C VAL A 145 11.72 -2.51 3.39
N VAL A 146 12.19 -1.92 4.50
CA VAL A 146 13.61 -1.62 4.70
C VAL A 146 14.45 -2.91 4.66
N ALA A 147 14.03 -3.95 5.36
CA ALA A 147 14.72 -5.24 5.39
C ALA A 147 14.83 -5.87 4.00
N TRP A 148 13.77 -5.73 3.19
CA TRP A 148 13.78 -6.26 1.83
C TRP A 148 14.80 -5.53 0.95
N TYR A 149 14.85 -4.20 1.02
CA TYR A 149 15.83 -3.43 0.25
C TYR A 149 17.26 -3.72 0.72
N ASP A 150 17.47 -3.92 2.01
CA ASP A 150 18.78 -4.32 2.52
C ASP A 150 19.20 -5.68 1.95
N ALA A 151 18.26 -6.63 1.85
CA ALA A 151 18.53 -7.94 1.26
C ALA A 151 18.79 -7.84 -0.25
N VAL A 152 18.07 -6.98 -0.97
CA VAL A 152 18.31 -6.72 -2.40
C VAL A 152 19.72 -6.15 -2.61
N ALA A 153 20.13 -5.20 -1.77
CA ALA A 153 21.47 -4.60 -1.85
C ALA A 153 22.57 -5.65 -1.66
N LEU A 154 22.39 -6.59 -0.74
CA LEU A 154 23.35 -7.68 -0.51
C LEU A 154 23.50 -8.58 -1.74
N VAL A 155 22.41 -8.89 -2.43
CA VAL A 155 22.44 -9.70 -3.66
C VAL A 155 23.18 -8.97 -4.78
N LEU A 156 23.01 -7.66 -4.90
CA LEU A 156 23.68 -6.86 -5.93
C LEU A 156 25.17 -6.68 -5.70
N ILE A 157 25.62 -6.79 -4.46
CA ILE A 157 27.04 -6.66 -4.10
C ILE A 157 27.78 -8.00 -4.24
N ALA A 158 27.06 -9.10 -4.12
CA ALA A 158 27.66 -10.45 -4.21
C ALA A 158 28.09 -10.78 -5.69
#